data_7f7cd325f3fa06d6840f25f6596a38fd
#
_entry.id   7f7cd325f3fa06d6840f25f6596a38fd
#
_cell.length_a   1.000
_cell.length_b   1.000
_cell.length_c   1.000
_cell.angle_alpha   90.00
_cell.angle_beta   90.00
_cell.angle_gamma   90.00
#
_symmetry.space_group_name_H-M   'P 1'
#
loop_
_entity.id
_entity.type
_entity.pdbx_description
1 polymer ?
#
loop_
_entity_poly.entity_id
_entity_poly.type
_entity_poly.pdbx_seq_one_letter_code
_entity_poly.pdbx_strand_id
1 'polypeptide(L)'
;MEQFKSFITEQKEEPYRLVVFQNSNDVIRDVKDSALGELSELLKKTAKSTGVEIHFVDFTGLHVSKKNNKQYINSFPFDDNGYVELPEPKDQGSPNYQDPIEIDPKNTIIMPRGLGTLGLSNNQTWTDIIKDFELQEFLTIPSIENWTICSSKYLTDIYCRKAGLRTPKTIPITYSEDTERVFDELNTKFPIILKTSTGSQTGVGVVIIESMRSLHASVQMLKLFEKHMPILIQEFIKTDYDVRVVILDGKVLGSMKREVISDGDFRSNVSLGAESSVFELTEIEEKDSIIAAAAVSGRLVGVDFIPAKNREKEQPYILEVNAMPGFGGIEKIKKGLTKEIFEYFKNRDNWT
;
A
#
# COMPACT_ATOMS: atom_id res chain seq x y z
N MET A 1 7.79 13.58 -51.33
CA MET A 1 8.44 12.96 -50.15
C MET A 1 8.62 13.95 -48.99
N GLU A 2 7.80 15.02 -48.96
CA GLU A 2 7.86 16.05 -47.89
C GLU A 2 6.55 16.18 -47.07
N GLN A 3 5.58 15.29 -47.25
CA GLN A 3 4.28 15.37 -46.52
C GLN A 3 4.09 14.33 -45.41
N PHE A 4 5.16 13.62 -45.06
CA PHE A 4 5.09 12.60 -43.94
C PHE A 4 5.89 12.98 -42.70
N LYS A 5 6.33 14.23 -42.55
CA LYS A 5 7.13 14.70 -41.40
C LYS A 5 6.38 15.48 -40.33
N SER A 6 5.03 15.52 -40.29
CA SER A 6 4.31 16.37 -39.38
C SER A 6 3.30 15.64 -38.48
N PHE A 7 3.55 14.38 -38.09
CA PHE A 7 2.69 13.64 -37.17
C PHE A 7 3.44 13.00 -36.00
N ILE A 8 4.64 13.49 -35.68
CA ILE A 8 5.15 13.31 -34.32
C ILE A 8 4.78 14.60 -33.60
N THR A 9 3.55 14.69 -33.10
CA THR A 9 3.22 15.62 -32.04
C THR A 9 4.12 15.24 -30.88
N GLU A 10 5.12 16.06 -30.57
CA GLU A 10 5.77 16.03 -29.26
C GLU A 10 4.63 16.05 -28.23
N GLN A 11 4.41 14.92 -27.56
CA GLN A 11 3.50 14.87 -26.44
C GLN A 11 4.03 15.87 -25.43
N LYS A 12 3.36 17.02 -25.29
CA LYS A 12 3.72 18.02 -24.31
C LYS A 12 3.49 17.40 -22.95
N GLU A 13 4.58 17.11 -22.25
CA GLU A 13 4.53 16.78 -20.83
C GLU A 13 3.97 17.99 -20.10
N GLU A 14 2.74 17.87 -19.60
CA GLU A 14 2.09 18.95 -18.87
C GLU A 14 2.28 18.73 -17.35
N PRO A 15 2.61 19.82 -16.61
CA PRO A 15 2.68 19.72 -15.16
C PRO A 15 1.32 19.30 -14.60
N TYR A 16 1.33 18.50 -13.56
CA TYR A 16 0.13 18.06 -12.86
C TYR A 16 0.24 18.35 -11.37
N ARG A 17 -0.91 18.29 -10.71
CA ARG A 17 -1.02 18.42 -9.26
C ARG A 17 -1.17 17.06 -8.63
N LEU A 18 -0.40 16.78 -7.59
CA LEU A 18 -0.52 15.60 -6.76
C LEU A 18 -1.08 16.00 -5.41
N VAL A 19 -2.27 15.49 -5.07
CA VAL A 19 -2.88 15.69 -3.76
C VAL A 19 -2.72 14.39 -2.96
N VAL A 20 -1.94 14.47 -1.90
CA VAL A 20 -1.63 13.33 -1.02
C VAL A 20 -2.48 13.44 0.23
N PHE A 21 -3.38 12.49 0.43
CA PHE A 21 -4.16 12.41 1.65
C PHE A 21 -3.36 11.65 2.72
N GLN A 22 -3.35 12.21 3.91
CA GLN A 22 -2.71 11.62 5.09
C GLN A 22 -3.73 11.54 6.23
N ASN A 23 -3.40 10.80 7.28
CA ASN A 23 -4.19 10.73 8.48
C ASN A 23 -3.45 11.40 9.65
N SER A 24 -4.08 12.36 10.30
CA SER A 24 -3.52 13.04 11.47
C SER A 24 -3.10 12.10 12.59
N ASN A 25 -3.79 10.97 12.76
CA ASN A 25 -3.40 9.96 13.76
C ASN A 25 -2.05 9.28 13.45
N ASP A 26 -1.63 9.26 12.19
CA ASP A 26 -0.31 8.75 11.80
C ASP A 26 0.80 9.77 12.10
N VAL A 27 0.41 11.05 12.19
CA VAL A 27 1.30 12.19 12.41
C VAL A 27 1.44 12.52 13.91
N ILE A 28 0.40 12.25 14.72
CA ILE A 28 0.38 12.54 16.17
C ILE A 28 1.28 11.57 16.99
N ARG A 29 1.64 10.43 16.44
CA ARG A 29 2.60 9.56 17.10
C ARG A 29 4.00 10.12 16.88
N ASP A 30 4.69 10.38 17.97
CA ASP A 30 6.11 10.76 18.18
C ASP A 30 7.13 10.12 17.21
N VAL A 31 6.92 10.24 15.92
CA VAL A 31 7.59 9.49 14.87
C VAL A 31 8.31 10.45 13.94
N LYS A 32 9.26 11.20 14.53
CA LYS A 32 10.26 11.93 13.73
C LYS A 32 10.99 11.03 12.72
N ASP A 33 10.92 9.71 12.93
CA ASP A 33 11.59 8.67 12.13
C ASP A 33 10.59 7.69 11.49
N SER A 34 9.31 8.06 11.28
CA SER A 34 8.36 7.16 10.63
C SER A 34 8.63 7.05 9.13
N ALA A 35 8.44 5.86 8.60
CA ALA A 35 8.49 5.62 7.15
C ALA A 35 7.55 6.54 6.34
N LEU A 36 6.50 7.10 6.96
CA LEU A 36 5.58 8.06 6.35
C LEU A 36 6.19 9.47 6.30
N GLY A 37 6.89 9.92 7.35
CA GLY A 37 7.60 11.20 7.36
C GLY A 37 8.71 11.24 6.32
N GLU A 38 9.56 10.19 6.29
CA GLU A 38 10.60 10.05 5.25
C GLU A 38 10.02 10.06 3.84
N LEU A 39 8.87 9.41 3.63
CA LEU A 39 8.21 9.38 2.33
C LEU A 39 7.65 10.76 1.94
N SER A 40 7.04 11.49 2.87
CA SER A 40 6.52 12.83 2.60
C SER A 40 7.63 13.79 2.19
N GLU A 41 8.77 13.75 2.86
CA GLU A 41 9.95 14.54 2.48
C GLU A 41 10.52 14.13 1.12
N LEU A 42 10.55 12.84 0.83
CA LEU A 42 10.96 12.31 -0.47
C LEU A 42 10.02 12.82 -1.58
N LEU A 43 8.71 12.78 -1.36
CA LEU A 43 7.70 13.26 -2.31
C LEU A 43 7.84 14.77 -2.55
N LYS A 44 7.97 15.59 -1.50
CA LYS A 44 8.20 17.05 -1.60
C LYS A 44 9.46 17.36 -2.41
N LYS A 45 10.58 16.72 -2.09
CA LYS A 45 11.85 16.91 -2.79
C LYS A 45 11.74 16.53 -4.27
N THR A 46 11.07 15.42 -4.56
CA THR A 46 10.88 14.94 -5.93
C THR A 46 9.97 15.87 -6.71
N ALA A 47 8.85 16.32 -6.12
CA ALA A 47 7.93 17.28 -6.71
C ALA A 47 8.67 18.55 -7.14
N LYS A 48 9.48 19.11 -6.24
CA LYS A 48 10.30 20.31 -6.54
C LYS A 48 11.26 20.08 -7.71
N SER A 49 11.85 18.87 -7.83
CA SER A 49 12.83 18.57 -8.90
C SER A 49 12.18 18.26 -10.25
N THR A 50 10.92 17.85 -10.25
CA THR A 50 10.15 17.48 -11.45
C THR A 50 9.17 18.54 -11.91
N GLY A 51 8.96 19.61 -11.13
CA GLY A 51 7.98 20.65 -11.43
C GLY A 51 6.53 20.22 -11.19
N VAL A 52 6.30 19.11 -10.47
CA VAL A 52 4.96 18.66 -10.06
C VAL A 52 4.53 19.50 -8.85
N GLU A 53 3.30 20.00 -8.88
CA GLU A 53 2.70 20.68 -7.73
C GLU A 53 2.20 19.63 -6.74
N ILE A 54 2.63 19.70 -5.46
CA ILE A 54 2.21 18.74 -4.45
C ILE A 54 1.52 19.42 -3.27
N HIS A 55 0.40 18.84 -2.83
CA HIS A 55 -0.35 19.26 -1.66
C HIS A 55 -0.61 18.07 -0.74
N PHE A 56 -0.51 18.31 0.56
CA PHE A 56 -0.88 17.32 1.57
C PHE A 56 -2.19 17.74 2.22
N VAL A 57 -3.10 16.81 2.39
CA VAL A 57 -4.44 17.01 2.92
C VAL A 57 -4.69 15.98 4.02
N ASP A 58 -5.18 16.44 5.17
CA ASP A 58 -5.55 15.55 6.28
C ASP A 58 -6.98 15.03 6.10
N PHE A 59 -7.14 13.71 6.20
CA PHE A 59 -8.45 13.08 6.10
C PHE A 59 -9.43 13.55 7.18
N THR A 60 -8.97 13.77 8.41
CA THR A 60 -9.85 14.08 9.54
C THR A 60 -10.47 15.46 9.43
N GLY A 61 -9.79 16.40 8.77
CA GLY A 61 -10.26 17.75 8.50
C GLY A 61 -10.69 17.98 7.06
N LEU A 62 -10.83 16.93 6.26
CA LEU A 62 -11.13 17.07 4.83
C LEU A 62 -12.48 17.73 4.60
N HIS A 63 -12.47 18.82 3.84
CA HIS A 63 -13.65 19.49 3.36
C HIS A 63 -13.59 19.62 1.83
N VAL A 64 -14.65 19.16 1.17
CA VAL A 64 -14.82 19.24 -0.29
C VAL A 64 -15.92 20.24 -0.59
N SER A 65 -15.65 21.21 -1.48
CA SER A 65 -16.62 22.23 -1.86
C SER A 65 -16.60 22.51 -3.37
N LYS A 66 -17.74 23.01 -3.90
CA LYS A 66 -17.88 23.46 -5.29
C LYS A 66 -18.26 24.92 -5.32
N LYS A 67 -17.53 25.72 -6.11
CA LYS A 67 -17.83 27.14 -6.33
C LYS A 67 -17.54 27.50 -7.78
N ASN A 68 -18.51 28.14 -8.45
CA ASN A 68 -18.37 28.57 -9.85
C ASN A 68 -17.92 27.45 -10.80
N ASN A 69 -18.51 26.27 -10.70
CA ASN A 69 -18.16 25.04 -11.43
C ASN A 69 -16.72 24.52 -11.20
N LYS A 70 -16.02 25.04 -10.23
CA LYS A 70 -14.70 24.56 -9.80
C LYS A 70 -14.84 23.77 -8.50
N GLN A 71 -14.03 22.76 -8.34
CA GLN A 71 -13.97 21.95 -7.15
C GLN A 71 -12.74 22.32 -6.31
N TYR A 72 -12.94 22.38 -5.01
CA TYR A 72 -11.91 22.73 -4.05
C TYR A 72 -11.89 21.71 -2.93
N ILE A 73 -10.69 21.46 -2.43
CA ILE A 73 -10.46 20.70 -1.20
C ILE A 73 -9.62 21.53 -0.25
N ASN A 74 -9.89 21.38 1.03
CA ASN A 74 -9.02 21.88 2.09
C ASN A 74 -9.10 20.98 3.31
N SER A 75 -8.15 21.14 4.21
CA SER A 75 -8.07 20.43 5.48
C SER A 75 -7.46 21.32 6.55
N PHE A 76 -7.25 20.79 7.73
CA PHE A 76 -6.43 21.45 8.73
C PHE A 76 -5.02 21.67 8.19
N PRO A 77 -4.37 22.78 8.57
CA PRO A 77 -3.01 23.09 8.13
C PRO A 77 -2.01 22.08 8.72
N PHE A 78 -0.85 22.03 8.09
CA PHE A 78 0.30 21.30 8.61
C PHE A 78 1.36 22.29 9.08
N ASP A 79 1.99 22.01 10.21
CA ASP A 79 3.14 22.76 10.69
C ASP A 79 4.39 22.54 9.81
N ASP A 80 5.48 23.25 10.12
CA ASP A 80 6.75 23.15 9.38
C ASP A 80 7.37 21.74 9.45
N ASN A 81 7.00 20.93 10.45
CA ASN A 81 7.44 19.56 10.62
C ASN A 81 6.52 18.54 9.93
N GLY A 82 5.38 19.00 9.34
CA GLY A 82 4.40 18.16 8.67
C GLY A 82 3.35 17.54 9.61
N TYR A 83 3.20 18.06 10.84
CA TYR A 83 2.13 17.64 11.75
C TYR A 83 0.87 18.48 11.53
N VAL A 84 -0.29 17.83 11.67
CA VAL A 84 -1.57 18.52 11.55
C VAL A 84 -1.82 19.42 12.76
N GLU A 85 -2.09 20.68 12.51
CA GLU A 85 -2.52 21.65 13.53
C GLU A 85 -4.02 21.48 13.78
N LEU A 86 -4.36 20.64 14.76
CA LEU A 86 -5.75 20.44 15.17
C LEU A 86 -6.29 21.71 15.87
N PRO A 87 -7.57 22.11 15.60
CA PRO A 87 -8.18 23.23 16.30
C PRO A 87 -8.29 22.92 17.79
N GLU A 88 -7.95 23.91 18.62
CA GLU A 88 -8.12 23.80 20.07
C GLU A 88 -9.60 23.57 20.43
N PRO A 89 -9.91 22.65 21.38
CA PRO A 89 -11.30 22.31 21.72
C PRO A 89 -12.16 23.47 22.25
N LYS A 90 -11.54 24.60 22.58
CA LYS A 90 -12.17 25.79 23.14
C LYS A 90 -12.50 26.88 22.14
N ASP A 91 -12.00 26.77 20.91
CA ASP A 91 -12.29 27.77 19.89
C ASP A 91 -13.72 27.56 19.36
N GLN A 92 -14.62 28.45 19.79
CA GLN A 92 -16.01 28.54 19.29
C GLN A 92 -16.08 29.14 17.89
N GLY A 93 -14.96 29.38 17.24
CA GLY A 93 -14.85 29.86 15.86
C GLY A 93 -14.81 28.73 14.82
N SER A 94 -14.88 29.10 13.56
CA SER A 94 -14.63 28.14 12.47
C SER A 94 -13.20 27.59 12.59
N PRO A 95 -13.01 26.28 12.39
CA PRO A 95 -11.67 25.70 12.39
C PRO A 95 -10.75 26.45 11.44
N ASN A 96 -9.49 26.61 11.83
CA ASN A 96 -8.48 27.18 10.94
C ASN A 96 -8.15 26.14 9.86
N TYR A 97 -8.65 26.32 8.65
CA TYR A 97 -8.34 25.50 7.49
C TYR A 97 -7.20 26.12 6.68
N GLN A 98 -6.39 25.29 6.05
CA GLN A 98 -5.47 25.77 5.01
C GLN A 98 -6.25 26.39 3.84
N ASP A 99 -5.57 27.15 2.99
CA ASP A 99 -6.19 27.72 1.80
C ASP A 99 -6.77 26.62 0.89
N PRO A 100 -7.98 26.86 0.33
CA PRO A 100 -8.61 25.86 -0.56
C PRO A 100 -7.76 25.58 -1.80
N ILE A 101 -7.51 24.32 -2.06
CA ILE A 101 -6.78 23.82 -3.23
C ILE A 101 -7.80 23.55 -4.33
N GLU A 102 -7.71 24.27 -5.46
CA GLU A 102 -8.50 23.96 -6.65
C GLU A 102 -8.06 22.64 -7.26
N ILE A 103 -9.00 21.72 -7.54
CA ILE A 103 -8.74 20.43 -8.16
C ILE A 103 -9.55 20.27 -9.43
N ASP A 104 -8.96 19.63 -10.44
CA ASP A 104 -9.58 19.33 -11.73
C ASP A 104 -9.10 17.94 -12.19
N PRO A 105 -10.01 17.02 -12.60
CA PRO A 105 -9.62 15.68 -13.03
C PRO A 105 -8.63 15.68 -14.20
N LYS A 106 -8.58 16.75 -14.98
CA LYS A 106 -7.65 16.88 -16.11
C LYS A 106 -6.19 17.09 -15.69
N ASN A 107 -5.95 17.57 -14.47
CA ASN A 107 -4.61 17.92 -14.03
C ASN A 107 -4.28 17.51 -12.60
N THR A 108 -5.17 16.79 -11.91
CA THR A 108 -4.98 16.44 -10.50
C THR A 108 -5.04 14.93 -10.31
N ILE A 109 -4.02 14.36 -9.69
CA ILE A 109 -3.97 12.98 -9.19
C ILE A 109 -4.25 13.00 -7.69
N ILE A 110 -5.14 12.15 -7.24
CA ILE A 110 -5.43 11.92 -5.82
C ILE A 110 -4.67 10.69 -5.34
N MET A 111 -3.86 10.85 -4.30
CA MET A 111 -3.13 9.75 -3.67
C MET A 111 -3.63 9.55 -2.23
N PRO A 112 -4.59 8.63 -2.01
CA PRO A 112 -5.20 8.43 -0.70
C PRO A 112 -4.34 7.55 0.21
N ARG A 113 -3.25 8.10 0.73
CA ARG A 113 -2.42 7.43 1.74
C ARG A 113 -3.10 7.52 3.11
N GLY A 114 -2.75 6.61 4.03
CA GLY A 114 -3.31 6.63 5.39
C GLY A 114 -4.70 5.98 5.55
N LEU A 115 -5.36 5.52 4.49
CA LEU A 115 -6.65 4.81 4.59
C LEU A 115 -6.58 3.58 5.50
N GLY A 116 -5.47 2.87 5.52
CA GLY A 116 -5.30 1.66 6.33
C GLY A 116 -5.16 1.88 7.83
N THR A 117 -4.93 3.12 8.27
CA THR A 117 -4.73 3.47 9.69
C THR A 117 -5.99 4.03 10.34
N LEU A 118 -7.00 4.38 9.53
CA LEU A 118 -8.31 4.80 10.02
C LEU A 118 -9.05 3.60 10.64
N GLY A 119 -9.66 3.78 11.79
CA GLY A 119 -10.52 2.76 12.41
C GLY A 119 -11.68 2.36 11.47
N LEU A 120 -12.20 1.13 11.63
CA LEU A 120 -13.22 0.56 10.75
C LEU A 120 -14.43 1.48 10.50
N SER A 121 -14.89 2.19 11.53
CA SER A 121 -16.02 3.13 11.42
C SER A 121 -15.72 4.37 10.56
N ASN A 122 -14.47 4.76 10.43
CA ASN A 122 -14.07 5.93 9.66
C ASN A 122 -13.68 5.57 8.21
N ASN A 123 -13.29 4.32 7.96
CA ASN A 123 -12.87 3.89 6.63
C ASN A 123 -13.98 4.01 5.57
N GLN A 124 -15.24 3.71 5.92
CA GLN A 124 -16.34 3.74 4.96
C GLN A 124 -16.51 5.15 4.36
N THR A 125 -16.61 6.19 5.21
CA THR A 125 -16.78 7.57 4.73
C THR A 125 -15.63 8.00 3.82
N TRP A 126 -14.38 7.66 4.15
CA TRP A 126 -13.22 8.03 3.35
C TRP A 126 -13.14 7.27 2.04
N THR A 127 -13.51 5.98 2.04
CA THR A 127 -13.62 5.20 0.80
C THR A 127 -14.71 5.75 -0.11
N ASP A 128 -15.84 6.20 0.44
CA ASP A 128 -16.94 6.80 -0.32
C ASP A 128 -16.49 8.13 -0.96
N ILE A 129 -15.74 8.97 -0.24
CA ILE A 129 -15.20 10.23 -0.77
C ILE A 129 -14.20 9.95 -1.90
N ILE A 130 -13.29 8.98 -1.74
CA ILE A 130 -12.36 8.62 -2.81
C ILE A 130 -13.12 8.05 -4.00
N LYS A 131 -14.16 7.25 -3.76
CA LYS A 131 -15.02 6.73 -4.83
C LYS A 131 -15.77 7.84 -5.57
N ASP A 132 -16.20 8.89 -4.86
CA ASP A 132 -16.81 10.07 -5.51
C ASP A 132 -15.79 10.78 -6.43
N PHE A 133 -14.52 10.91 -6.04
CA PHE A 133 -13.49 11.42 -6.94
C PHE A 133 -13.30 10.54 -8.18
N GLU A 134 -13.27 9.21 -8.04
CA GLU A 134 -13.20 8.29 -9.20
C GLU A 134 -14.39 8.46 -10.15
N LEU A 135 -15.61 8.59 -9.62
CA LEU A 135 -16.82 8.83 -10.41
C LEU A 135 -16.80 10.19 -11.11
N GLN A 136 -16.02 11.13 -10.64
CA GLN A 136 -15.75 12.42 -11.26
C GLN A 136 -14.50 12.40 -12.18
N GLU A 137 -14.02 11.21 -12.54
CA GLU A 137 -12.90 10.98 -13.46
C GLU A 137 -11.53 11.45 -12.95
N PHE A 138 -11.37 11.66 -11.63
CA PHE A 138 -10.03 11.84 -11.06
C PHE A 138 -9.25 10.53 -11.07
N LEU A 139 -8.00 10.58 -11.47
CA LEU A 139 -7.08 9.48 -11.27
C LEU A 139 -6.77 9.34 -9.77
N THR A 140 -7.13 8.20 -9.18
CA THR A 140 -6.77 7.85 -7.80
C THR A 140 -5.72 6.75 -7.79
N ILE A 141 -4.69 6.88 -6.95
CA ILE A 141 -3.63 5.89 -6.79
C ILE A 141 -3.34 5.66 -5.30
N PRO A 142 -3.77 4.53 -4.74
CA PRO A 142 -4.53 3.43 -5.38
C PRO A 142 -5.98 3.81 -5.68
N SER A 143 -6.60 3.06 -6.60
CA SER A 143 -8.07 3.05 -6.74
C SER A 143 -8.71 2.38 -5.53
N ILE A 144 -10.00 2.67 -5.28
CA ILE A 144 -10.75 2.01 -4.19
C ILE A 144 -10.84 0.51 -4.41
N GLU A 145 -10.96 0.04 -5.66
CA GLU A 145 -10.93 -1.39 -5.96
C GLU A 145 -9.59 -2.02 -5.54
N ASN A 146 -8.48 -1.45 -6.00
CA ASN A 146 -7.15 -1.94 -5.63
C ASN A 146 -6.93 -1.90 -4.11
N TRP A 147 -7.29 -0.77 -3.46
CA TRP A 147 -7.17 -0.66 -2.01
C TRP A 147 -8.01 -1.70 -1.27
N THR A 148 -9.27 -1.93 -1.70
CA THR A 148 -10.18 -2.90 -1.07
C THR A 148 -9.62 -4.32 -1.14
N ILE A 149 -9.11 -4.73 -2.30
CA ILE A 149 -8.52 -6.06 -2.48
C ILE A 149 -7.26 -6.19 -1.61
N CYS A 150 -6.36 -5.23 -1.67
CA CYS A 150 -5.08 -5.28 -0.97
C CYS A 150 -5.19 -5.07 0.55
N SER A 151 -6.26 -4.43 1.05
CA SER A 151 -6.49 -4.27 2.49
C SER A 151 -6.86 -5.58 3.18
N SER A 152 -7.30 -6.59 2.43
CA SER A 152 -7.60 -7.93 2.91
C SER A 152 -6.57 -8.95 2.40
N LYS A 153 -5.76 -9.49 3.31
CA LYS A 153 -4.78 -10.54 2.99
C LYS A 153 -5.45 -11.78 2.37
N TYR A 154 -6.71 -12.05 2.76
CA TYR A 154 -7.45 -13.18 2.21
C TYR A 154 -7.97 -12.91 0.80
N LEU A 155 -8.48 -11.71 0.53
CA LEU A 155 -8.88 -11.34 -0.84
C LEU A 155 -7.67 -11.32 -1.79
N THR A 156 -6.57 -10.73 -1.38
CA THR A 156 -5.32 -10.75 -2.16
C THR A 156 -4.91 -12.18 -2.52
N ASP A 157 -4.92 -13.10 -1.55
CA ASP A 157 -4.63 -14.53 -1.79
C ASP A 157 -5.60 -15.15 -2.82
N ILE A 158 -6.91 -14.89 -2.71
CA ILE A 158 -7.93 -15.39 -3.65
C ILE A 158 -7.65 -14.87 -5.07
N TYR A 159 -7.40 -13.58 -5.23
CA TYR A 159 -7.14 -12.96 -6.53
C TYR A 159 -5.85 -13.49 -7.16
N CYS A 160 -4.77 -13.61 -6.38
CA CYS A 160 -3.51 -14.19 -6.85
C CYS A 160 -3.68 -15.66 -7.30
N ARG A 161 -4.35 -16.50 -6.49
CA ARG A 161 -4.64 -17.88 -6.87
C ARG A 161 -5.52 -17.99 -8.12
N LYS A 162 -6.53 -17.14 -8.25
CA LYS A 162 -7.38 -17.08 -9.45
C LYS A 162 -6.60 -16.69 -10.71
N ALA A 163 -5.56 -15.89 -10.56
CA ALA A 163 -4.64 -15.52 -11.64
C ALA A 163 -3.60 -16.61 -11.95
N GLY A 164 -3.64 -17.77 -11.29
CA GLY A 164 -2.72 -18.88 -11.50
C GLY A 164 -1.38 -18.76 -10.78
N LEU A 165 -1.25 -17.82 -9.84
CA LEU A 165 -0.05 -17.61 -9.05
C LEU A 165 0.03 -18.58 -7.87
N ARG A 166 1.25 -18.93 -7.49
CA ARG A 166 1.51 -19.74 -6.31
C ARG A 166 1.47 -18.87 -5.06
N THR A 167 0.63 -19.22 -4.09
CA THR A 167 0.57 -18.60 -2.77
C THR A 167 0.73 -19.66 -1.69
N PRO A 168 1.16 -19.34 -0.46
CA PRO A 168 1.10 -20.27 0.65
C PRO A 168 -0.36 -20.66 0.93
N LYS A 169 -0.64 -21.96 1.19
CA LYS A 169 -1.99 -22.40 1.52
C LYS A 169 -2.53 -21.59 2.69
N THR A 170 -3.71 -21.01 2.53
CA THR A 170 -4.32 -20.11 3.52
C THR A 170 -5.80 -20.44 3.70
N ILE A 171 -6.24 -20.60 4.96
CA ILE A 171 -7.63 -20.87 5.31
C ILE A 171 -8.08 -19.92 6.43
N PRO A 172 -9.28 -19.31 6.34
CA PRO A 172 -9.81 -18.46 7.40
C PRO A 172 -10.42 -19.28 8.54
N ILE A 173 -10.21 -18.83 9.78
CA ILE A 173 -10.92 -19.27 10.97
C ILE A 173 -11.97 -18.22 11.35
N THR A 174 -13.24 -18.54 11.20
CA THR A 174 -14.35 -17.66 11.57
C THR A 174 -14.80 -17.89 13.01
N TYR A 175 -14.79 -19.14 13.45
CA TYR A 175 -15.15 -19.55 14.82
C TYR A 175 -14.00 -20.27 15.50
N SER A 176 -13.76 -19.97 16.78
CA SER A 176 -12.68 -20.60 17.56
C SER A 176 -12.84 -22.11 17.70
N GLU A 177 -14.07 -22.61 17.70
CA GLU A 177 -14.41 -24.02 17.82
C GLU A 177 -14.01 -24.85 16.58
N ASP A 178 -13.86 -24.18 15.44
CA ASP A 178 -13.44 -24.81 14.17
C ASP A 178 -11.92 -24.96 14.02
N THR A 179 -11.14 -24.49 14.98
CA THR A 179 -9.67 -24.37 14.85
C THR A 179 -8.99 -25.68 14.42
N GLU A 180 -9.35 -26.81 15.04
CA GLU A 180 -8.75 -28.12 14.70
C GLU A 180 -9.16 -28.56 13.30
N ARG A 181 -10.44 -28.46 12.95
CA ARG A 181 -10.96 -28.82 11.64
C ARG A 181 -10.28 -28.01 10.53
N VAL A 182 -10.14 -26.69 10.73
CA VAL A 182 -9.51 -25.80 9.75
C VAL A 182 -8.01 -26.10 9.62
N PHE A 183 -7.33 -26.49 10.70
CA PHE A 183 -5.95 -26.93 10.65
C PHE A 183 -5.81 -28.23 9.86
N ASP A 184 -6.70 -29.20 10.06
CA ASP A 184 -6.70 -30.46 9.30
C ASP A 184 -6.95 -30.22 7.80
N GLU A 185 -7.86 -29.29 7.45
CA GLU A 185 -8.13 -28.87 6.07
C GLU A 185 -6.91 -28.17 5.42
N LEU A 186 -6.11 -27.45 6.20
CA LEU A 186 -4.87 -26.84 5.70
C LEU A 186 -3.87 -27.90 5.22
N ASN A 187 -3.98 -29.13 5.75
CA ASN A 187 -3.18 -30.30 5.38
C ASN A 187 -1.68 -30.01 5.35
N THR A 188 -1.18 -29.47 6.46
CA THR A 188 0.23 -29.13 6.67
C THR A 188 0.69 -29.56 8.07
N LYS A 189 1.96 -29.33 8.38
CA LYS A 189 2.54 -29.61 9.69
C LYS A 189 2.98 -28.29 10.33
N PHE A 190 3.06 -28.28 11.66
CA PHE A 190 3.71 -27.19 12.37
C PHE A 190 5.21 -27.06 11.98
N PRO A 191 5.76 -25.84 11.98
CA PRO A 191 5.10 -24.58 12.30
C PRO A 191 4.15 -24.10 11.21
N ILE A 192 3.17 -23.27 11.59
CA ILE A 192 2.29 -22.54 10.68
C ILE A 192 2.31 -21.04 11.01
N ILE A 193 1.76 -20.22 10.11
CA ILE A 193 1.54 -18.80 10.36
C ILE A 193 0.09 -18.58 10.78
N LEU A 194 -0.09 -17.81 11.86
CA LEU A 194 -1.38 -17.23 12.25
C LEU A 194 -1.32 -15.72 11.97
N LYS A 195 -2.32 -15.18 11.27
CA LYS A 195 -2.38 -13.75 10.96
C LYS A 195 -3.81 -13.22 10.95
N THR A 196 -3.97 -11.93 11.24
CA THR A 196 -5.25 -11.25 11.03
C THR A 196 -5.47 -11.00 9.54
N SER A 197 -6.72 -11.09 9.07
CA SER A 197 -7.06 -10.86 7.65
C SER A 197 -6.87 -9.40 7.26
N THR A 198 -7.22 -8.49 8.16
CA THR A 198 -7.05 -7.05 8.01
C THR A 198 -6.11 -6.55 9.10
N GLY A 199 -5.47 -5.40 8.93
CA GLY A 199 -4.65 -4.78 9.98
C GLY A 199 -3.21 -4.51 9.57
N SER A 200 -2.42 -4.03 10.51
CA SER A 200 -1.23 -3.21 10.41
C SER A 200 -0.24 -3.52 9.28
N GLN A 201 0.20 -2.45 8.63
CA GLN A 201 1.28 -2.44 7.65
C GLN A 201 2.66 -2.78 8.24
N THR A 202 2.77 -2.94 9.57
CA THR A 202 4.03 -3.11 10.30
C THR A 202 4.31 -4.55 10.74
N GLY A 203 3.58 -5.55 10.22
CA GLY A 203 3.75 -6.96 10.62
C GLY A 203 3.19 -7.30 12.02
N VAL A 204 2.52 -6.36 12.68
CA VAL A 204 1.74 -6.63 13.90
C VAL A 204 0.57 -7.56 13.53
N GLY A 205 0.35 -8.63 14.31
CA GLY A 205 -0.71 -9.60 14.06
C GLY A 205 -0.31 -10.78 13.16
N VAL A 206 0.99 -11.02 12.97
CA VAL A 206 1.54 -12.22 12.32
C VAL A 206 2.39 -12.97 13.36
N VAL A 207 2.08 -14.26 13.58
CA VAL A 207 2.74 -15.09 14.61
C VAL A 207 3.05 -16.47 14.03
N ILE A 208 4.22 -17.01 14.36
CA ILE A 208 4.54 -18.45 14.14
C ILE A 208 3.88 -19.26 15.24
N ILE A 209 3.21 -20.32 14.85
CA ILE A 209 2.56 -21.28 15.74
C ILE A 209 3.22 -22.63 15.57
N GLU A 210 3.70 -23.20 16.68
CA GLU A 210 4.49 -24.43 16.68
C GLU A 210 3.71 -25.67 17.18
N SER A 211 2.50 -25.46 17.71
CA SER A 211 1.70 -26.56 18.25
C SER A 211 0.20 -26.22 18.25
N MET A 212 -0.64 -27.25 18.30
CA MET A 212 -2.09 -27.09 18.44
C MET A 212 -2.46 -26.32 19.72
N ARG A 213 -1.75 -26.55 20.82
CA ARG A 213 -1.98 -25.79 22.07
C ARG A 213 -1.75 -24.29 21.88
N SER A 214 -0.66 -23.90 21.23
CA SER A 214 -0.38 -22.47 20.98
C SER A 214 -1.35 -21.88 19.96
N LEU A 215 -1.82 -22.67 18.98
CA LEU A 215 -2.86 -22.25 18.03
C LEU A 215 -4.16 -21.90 18.76
N HIS A 216 -4.68 -22.81 19.58
CA HIS A 216 -5.90 -22.55 20.36
C HIS A 216 -5.77 -21.32 21.25
N ALA A 217 -4.67 -21.21 22.01
CA ALA A 217 -4.45 -20.07 22.89
C ALA A 217 -4.41 -18.73 22.11
N SER A 218 -3.73 -18.70 20.98
CA SER A 218 -3.62 -17.49 20.14
C SER A 218 -4.96 -17.11 19.49
N VAL A 219 -5.72 -18.09 18.98
CA VAL A 219 -7.06 -17.84 18.41
C VAL A 219 -8.00 -17.31 19.46
N GLN A 220 -8.05 -17.93 20.65
CA GLN A 220 -8.87 -17.45 21.75
C GLN A 220 -8.52 -16.03 22.17
N MET A 221 -7.22 -15.73 22.33
CA MET A 221 -6.74 -14.40 22.70
C MET A 221 -7.16 -13.34 21.65
N LEU A 222 -6.97 -13.61 20.36
CA LEU A 222 -7.36 -12.67 19.30
C LEU A 222 -8.89 -12.44 19.29
N LYS A 223 -9.69 -13.48 19.51
CA LYS A 223 -11.15 -13.39 19.56
C LYS A 223 -11.68 -12.67 20.80
N LEU A 224 -10.90 -12.53 21.88
CA LEU A 224 -11.23 -11.69 23.02
C LEU A 224 -11.18 -10.20 22.69
N PHE A 225 -10.22 -9.78 21.85
CA PHE A 225 -10.11 -8.38 21.45
C PHE A 225 -11.18 -7.99 20.41
N GLU A 226 -11.46 -8.89 19.46
CA GLU A 226 -12.50 -8.68 18.45
C GLU A 226 -13.14 -10.00 18.05
N LYS A 227 -14.36 -10.25 18.57
CA LYS A 227 -15.07 -11.51 18.39
C LYS A 227 -15.27 -11.91 16.92
N HIS A 228 -15.46 -10.94 16.05
CA HIS A 228 -15.74 -11.15 14.61
C HIS A 228 -14.52 -10.96 13.71
N MET A 229 -13.33 -10.72 14.28
CA MET A 229 -12.13 -10.56 13.50
C MET A 229 -11.82 -11.85 12.71
N PRO A 230 -11.71 -11.79 11.39
CA PRO A 230 -11.25 -12.92 10.58
C PRO A 230 -9.78 -13.21 10.89
N ILE A 231 -9.49 -14.45 11.27
CA ILE A 231 -8.14 -14.94 11.52
C ILE A 231 -7.80 -15.89 10.39
N LEU A 232 -6.56 -15.83 9.89
CA LEU A 232 -6.06 -16.72 8.85
C LEU A 232 -5.00 -17.63 9.44
N ILE A 233 -5.08 -18.93 9.14
CA ILE A 233 -3.95 -19.83 9.26
C ILE A 233 -3.35 -20.07 7.89
N GLN A 234 -2.03 -20.13 7.84
CA GLN A 234 -1.29 -20.28 6.59
C GLN A 234 -0.11 -21.21 6.77
N GLU A 235 0.21 -22.01 5.74
CA GLU A 235 1.42 -22.83 5.77
C GLU A 235 2.66 -21.96 5.92
N PHE A 236 3.64 -22.45 6.69
CA PHE A 236 4.90 -21.76 6.89
C PHE A 236 5.89 -22.14 5.78
N ILE A 237 6.31 -21.17 4.99
CA ILE A 237 7.36 -21.34 4.00
C ILE A 237 8.67 -20.89 4.62
N LYS A 238 9.56 -21.86 4.89
CA LYS A 238 10.86 -21.55 5.47
C LYS A 238 11.74 -20.80 4.45
N THR A 239 12.21 -19.64 4.87
CA THR A 239 13.07 -18.78 4.06
C THR A 239 13.97 -17.95 4.98
N ASP A 240 15.11 -17.49 4.46
CA ASP A 240 16.02 -16.55 5.14
C ASP A 240 15.77 -15.10 4.68
N TYR A 241 14.93 -14.90 3.65
CA TYR A 241 14.59 -13.58 3.12
C TYR A 241 13.31 -13.62 2.30
N ASP A 242 12.71 -12.48 2.15
CA ASP A 242 11.68 -12.23 1.14
C ASP A 242 12.13 -11.14 0.15
N VAL A 243 11.32 -10.96 -0.89
CA VAL A 243 11.58 -9.98 -1.94
C VAL A 243 10.39 -9.06 -2.08
N ARG A 244 10.64 -7.74 -2.09
CA ARG A 244 9.64 -6.72 -2.47
C ARG A 244 9.96 -6.18 -3.85
N VAL A 245 8.96 -6.19 -4.73
CA VAL A 245 9.01 -5.61 -6.08
C VAL A 245 8.05 -4.44 -6.16
N VAL A 246 8.50 -3.28 -6.63
CA VAL A 246 7.63 -2.13 -6.91
C VAL A 246 7.29 -2.13 -8.39
N ILE A 247 5.99 -2.07 -8.67
CA ILE A 247 5.43 -2.12 -10.02
C ILE A 247 4.60 -0.88 -10.28
N LEU A 248 4.78 -0.29 -11.46
CA LEU A 248 3.99 0.81 -11.99
C LEU A 248 3.45 0.41 -13.36
N ASP A 249 2.12 0.31 -13.47
CA ASP A 249 1.40 -0.02 -14.72
C ASP A 249 2.05 -1.17 -15.52
N GLY A 250 2.27 -2.30 -14.82
CA GLY A 250 2.86 -3.50 -15.41
C GLY A 250 4.38 -3.44 -15.66
N LYS A 251 5.07 -2.37 -15.25
CA LYS A 251 6.53 -2.25 -15.33
C LYS A 251 7.17 -2.37 -13.95
N VAL A 252 8.18 -3.23 -13.82
CA VAL A 252 9.01 -3.30 -12.63
C VAL A 252 9.91 -2.07 -12.54
N LEU A 253 9.76 -1.28 -11.49
CA LEU A 253 10.61 -0.12 -11.19
C LEU A 253 11.86 -0.51 -10.42
N GLY A 254 11.75 -1.51 -9.55
CA GLY A 254 12.86 -2.02 -8.76
C GLY A 254 12.44 -3.13 -7.82
N SER A 255 13.43 -3.86 -7.33
CA SER A 255 13.24 -4.99 -6.41
C SER A 255 14.31 -5.00 -5.35
N MET A 256 13.93 -5.40 -4.14
CA MET A 256 14.84 -5.53 -3.02
C MET A 256 14.63 -6.82 -2.25
N LYS A 257 15.73 -7.43 -1.85
CA LYS A 257 15.79 -8.48 -0.86
C LYS A 257 15.67 -7.85 0.53
N ARG A 258 14.89 -8.47 1.42
CA ARG A 258 14.79 -8.11 2.84
C ARG A 258 15.13 -9.34 3.67
N GLU A 259 16.18 -9.27 4.45
CA GLU A 259 16.63 -10.40 5.26
C GLU A 259 15.76 -10.56 6.50
N VAL A 260 15.50 -11.81 6.90
CA VAL A 260 14.83 -12.12 8.16
C VAL A 260 15.80 -11.85 9.30
N ILE A 261 15.37 -11.13 10.32
CA ILE A 261 16.20 -10.84 11.49
C ILE A 261 16.40 -12.14 12.28
N SER A 262 17.66 -12.58 12.45
CA SER A 262 18.03 -13.91 12.92
C SER A 262 17.76 -14.24 14.39
N ASP A 263 17.38 -13.27 15.24
CA ASP A 263 17.18 -13.48 16.68
C ASP A 263 15.70 -13.69 17.07
N GLY A 264 15.09 -14.76 16.51
CA GLY A 264 13.74 -15.17 16.92
C GLY A 264 12.58 -14.43 16.25
N ASP A 265 12.86 -13.44 15.40
CA ASP A 265 11.83 -12.78 14.58
C ASP A 265 11.96 -13.26 13.12
N PHE A 266 10.88 -13.84 12.59
CA PHE A 266 10.79 -14.35 11.22
C PHE A 266 10.34 -13.27 10.21
N ARG A 267 10.08 -12.05 10.70
CA ARG A 267 9.59 -10.93 9.89
C ARG A 267 10.77 -10.21 9.23
N SER A 268 10.63 -9.93 7.94
CA SER A 268 11.64 -9.26 7.11
C SER A 268 11.34 -7.76 6.88
N ASN A 269 10.54 -7.13 7.76
CA ASN A 269 10.17 -5.73 7.58
C ASN A 269 11.35 -4.79 7.83
N VAL A 270 11.71 -3.96 6.85
CA VAL A 270 12.75 -2.93 6.94
C VAL A 270 12.46 -1.93 8.07
N SER A 271 11.20 -1.65 8.36
CA SER A 271 10.78 -0.83 9.50
C SER A 271 11.16 -1.43 10.88
N LEU A 272 11.48 -2.72 10.92
CA LEU A 272 11.97 -3.42 12.12
C LEU A 272 13.49 -3.61 12.11
N GLY A 273 14.22 -2.97 11.17
CA GLY A 273 15.69 -3.01 11.11
C GLY A 273 16.26 -4.12 10.21
N ALA A 274 15.44 -4.79 9.39
CA ALA A 274 15.95 -5.78 8.42
C ALA A 274 16.93 -5.14 7.43
N GLU A 275 18.04 -5.80 7.15
CA GLU A 275 18.95 -5.39 6.09
C GLU A 275 18.30 -5.58 4.73
N SER A 276 18.56 -4.65 3.81
CA SER A 276 18.00 -4.69 2.47
C SER A 276 19.08 -4.45 1.42
N SER A 277 18.96 -5.18 0.31
CA SER A 277 19.86 -5.08 -0.84
C SER A 277 19.10 -5.18 -2.15
N VAL A 278 19.68 -4.68 -3.25
CA VAL A 278 19.12 -4.86 -4.59
C VAL A 278 18.99 -6.35 -4.88
N PHE A 279 17.89 -6.74 -5.52
CA PHE A 279 17.62 -8.11 -5.90
C PHE A 279 17.37 -8.20 -7.41
N GLU A 280 18.04 -9.13 -8.08
CA GLU A 280 17.82 -9.41 -9.51
C GLU A 280 16.73 -10.47 -9.64
N LEU A 281 15.65 -10.11 -10.34
CA LEU A 281 14.52 -11.02 -10.60
C LEU A 281 14.86 -11.98 -11.74
N THR A 282 14.38 -13.21 -11.63
CA THR A 282 14.29 -14.12 -12.78
C THR A 282 13.09 -13.73 -13.65
N GLU A 283 13.02 -14.23 -14.89
CA GLU A 283 11.87 -13.99 -15.79
C GLU A 283 10.55 -14.46 -15.16
N ILE A 284 10.57 -15.57 -14.40
CA ILE A 284 9.37 -16.10 -13.72
C ILE A 284 8.94 -15.16 -12.60
N GLU A 285 9.86 -14.69 -11.77
CA GLU A 285 9.58 -13.79 -10.63
C GLU A 285 9.07 -12.44 -11.11
N GLU A 286 9.66 -11.87 -12.17
CA GLU A 286 9.20 -10.64 -12.79
C GLU A 286 7.79 -10.79 -13.36
N LYS A 287 7.57 -11.81 -14.18
CA LYS A 287 6.26 -12.12 -14.77
C LYS A 287 5.19 -12.32 -13.70
N ASP A 288 5.46 -13.14 -12.69
CA ASP A 288 4.48 -13.45 -11.64
C ASP A 288 4.18 -12.22 -10.77
N SER A 289 5.18 -11.35 -10.54
CA SER A 289 4.96 -10.08 -9.85
C SER A 289 4.06 -9.13 -10.65
N ILE A 290 4.24 -9.04 -11.97
CA ILE A 290 3.38 -8.24 -12.85
C ILE A 290 1.95 -8.80 -12.87
N ILE A 291 1.80 -10.12 -12.95
CA ILE A 291 0.47 -10.78 -12.88
C ILE A 291 -0.19 -10.51 -11.53
N ALA A 292 0.55 -10.54 -10.42
CA ALA A 292 0.03 -10.24 -9.09
C ALA A 292 -0.49 -8.79 -8.99
N ALA A 293 0.25 -7.83 -9.54
CA ALA A 293 -0.18 -6.44 -9.62
C ALA A 293 -1.48 -6.28 -10.42
N ALA A 294 -1.55 -6.90 -11.60
CA ALA A 294 -2.73 -6.87 -12.46
C ALA A 294 -3.94 -7.57 -11.80
N ALA A 295 -3.72 -8.69 -11.10
CA ALA A 295 -4.78 -9.44 -10.43
C ALA A 295 -5.54 -8.60 -9.39
N VAL A 296 -4.90 -7.61 -8.78
CA VAL A 296 -5.51 -6.73 -7.78
C VAL A 296 -5.87 -5.35 -8.34
N SER A 297 -5.94 -5.18 -9.66
CA SER A 297 -6.19 -3.90 -10.34
C SER A 297 -5.20 -2.80 -9.90
N GLY A 298 -3.94 -3.19 -9.66
CA GLY A 298 -2.93 -2.32 -9.06
C GLY A 298 -2.08 -1.59 -10.10
N ARG A 299 -2.10 -0.27 -10.11
CA ARG A 299 -1.25 0.58 -10.95
C ARG A 299 0.13 0.80 -10.34
N LEU A 300 0.17 1.27 -9.09
CA LEU A 300 1.41 1.43 -8.31
C LEU A 300 1.29 0.56 -7.07
N VAL A 301 2.00 -0.55 -7.06
CA VAL A 301 1.91 -1.54 -5.98
C VAL A 301 3.28 -2.10 -5.59
N GLY A 302 3.35 -2.62 -4.36
CA GLY A 302 4.46 -3.44 -3.90
C GLY A 302 4.03 -4.89 -3.81
N VAL A 303 4.69 -5.79 -4.52
CA VAL A 303 4.46 -7.24 -4.45
C VAL A 303 5.53 -7.86 -3.57
N ASP A 304 5.11 -8.61 -2.56
CA ASP A 304 5.99 -9.33 -1.65
C ASP A 304 5.91 -10.83 -1.92
N PHE A 305 7.06 -11.47 -2.12
CA PHE A 305 7.12 -12.91 -2.36
C PHE A 305 8.32 -13.60 -1.70
N ILE A 306 8.18 -14.89 -1.45
CA ILE A 306 9.29 -15.77 -1.10
C ILE A 306 9.75 -16.49 -2.38
N PRO A 307 11.04 -16.40 -2.77
CA PRO A 307 11.55 -17.11 -3.92
C PRO A 307 11.42 -18.64 -3.78
N ALA A 308 11.21 -19.31 -4.87
CA ALA A 308 11.26 -20.76 -4.92
C ALA A 308 12.70 -21.27 -4.73
N LYS A 309 12.85 -22.54 -4.32
CA LYS A 309 14.19 -23.17 -4.22
C LYS A 309 14.91 -23.18 -5.57
N ASN A 310 14.19 -23.49 -6.64
CA ASN A 310 14.69 -23.41 -8.00
C ASN A 310 14.02 -22.22 -8.72
N ARG A 311 14.60 -21.04 -8.54
CA ARG A 311 14.07 -19.78 -9.05
C ARG A 311 13.86 -19.74 -10.57
N GLU A 312 14.67 -20.49 -11.33
CA GLU A 312 14.61 -20.51 -12.80
C GLU A 312 13.50 -21.42 -13.36
N LYS A 313 12.87 -22.26 -12.51
CA LYS A 313 11.90 -23.28 -12.95
C LYS A 313 10.59 -23.27 -12.20
N GLU A 314 10.56 -22.68 -11.01
CA GLU A 314 9.41 -22.71 -10.12
C GLU A 314 8.91 -21.30 -9.82
N GLN A 315 7.59 -21.16 -9.74
CA GLN A 315 6.95 -19.92 -9.31
C GLN A 315 7.32 -19.57 -7.86
N PRO A 316 7.56 -18.28 -7.56
CA PRO A 316 7.70 -17.80 -6.19
C PRO A 316 6.37 -17.96 -5.44
N TYR A 317 6.41 -17.89 -4.12
CA TYR A 317 5.21 -17.80 -3.29
C TYR A 317 4.83 -16.33 -3.08
N ILE A 318 3.77 -15.87 -3.73
CA ILE A 318 3.25 -14.52 -3.50
C ILE A 318 2.65 -14.46 -2.09
N LEU A 319 3.13 -13.55 -1.27
CA LEU A 319 2.70 -13.37 0.12
C LEU A 319 1.59 -12.33 0.25
N GLU A 320 1.80 -11.17 -0.37
CA GLU A 320 0.87 -10.05 -0.34
C GLU A 320 1.14 -9.06 -1.48
N VAL A 321 0.14 -8.25 -1.80
CA VAL A 321 0.27 -7.09 -2.67
C VAL A 321 -0.18 -5.86 -1.89
N ASN A 322 0.68 -4.85 -1.86
CA ASN A 322 0.47 -3.62 -1.12
C ASN A 322 0.05 -2.50 -2.07
N ALA A 323 -1.18 -2.00 -1.95
CA ALA A 323 -1.71 -0.91 -2.77
C ALA A 323 -1.01 0.43 -2.55
N MET A 324 -0.37 0.60 -1.40
CA MET A 324 0.41 1.80 -1.05
C MET A 324 1.80 1.39 -0.57
N PRO A 325 2.70 1.03 -1.51
CA PRO A 325 4.01 0.51 -1.14
C PRO A 325 4.86 1.57 -0.44
N GLY A 326 5.57 1.15 0.60
CA GLY A 326 6.63 1.93 1.21
C GLY A 326 7.90 1.82 0.36
N PHE A 327 8.01 2.61 -0.69
CA PHE A 327 9.17 2.52 -1.60
C PHE A 327 10.42 3.28 -1.12
N GLY A 328 10.39 3.88 0.07
CA GLY A 328 11.56 4.54 0.64
C GLY A 328 12.79 3.62 0.77
N GLY A 329 12.59 2.34 1.08
CA GLY A 329 13.67 1.34 1.11
C GLY A 329 14.30 1.13 -0.27
N ILE A 330 13.48 0.96 -1.31
CA ILE A 330 13.97 0.79 -2.69
C ILE A 330 14.61 2.08 -3.21
N GLU A 331 14.06 3.26 -2.86
CA GLU A 331 14.67 4.54 -3.22
C GLU A 331 16.07 4.72 -2.61
N LYS A 332 16.31 4.20 -1.39
CA LYS A 332 17.64 4.19 -0.78
C LYS A 332 18.63 3.31 -1.55
N ILE A 333 18.16 2.20 -2.13
CA ILE A 333 19.00 1.25 -2.89
C ILE A 333 19.09 1.67 -4.37
N LYS A 334 17.94 1.99 -4.99
CA LYS A 334 17.84 2.45 -6.38
C LYS A 334 17.34 3.89 -6.40
N LYS A 335 18.28 4.84 -6.44
CA LYS A 335 17.96 6.28 -6.50
C LYS A 335 17.18 6.64 -7.77
N GLY A 336 16.16 7.48 -7.61
CA GLY A 336 15.38 8.04 -8.72
C GLY A 336 14.08 7.32 -9.02
N LEU A 337 13.70 6.29 -8.26
CA LEU A 337 12.44 5.57 -8.43
C LEU A 337 11.23 6.51 -8.29
N THR A 338 11.21 7.36 -7.27
CA THR A 338 10.11 8.33 -7.06
C THR A 338 10.05 9.33 -8.21
N LYS A 339 11.20 9.75 -8.74
CA LYS A 339 11.27 10.62 -9.91
C LYS A 339 10.69 9.92 -11.15
N GLU A 340 11.01 8.66 -11.38
CA GLU A 340 10.47 7.87 -12.50
C GLU A 340 8.94 7.80 -12.42
N ILE A 341 8.34 7.63 -11.24
CA ILE A 341 6.88 7.66 -11.04
C ILE A 341 6.29 9.04 -11.41
N PHE A 342 6.92 10.13 -10.97
CA PHE A 342 6.42 11.47 -11.26
C PHE A 342 6.52 11.82 -12.74
N GLU A 343 7.62 11.47 -13.38
CA GLU A 343 7.80 11.68 -14.84
C GLU A 343 6.80 10.85 -15.66
N TYR A 344 6.51 9.61 -15.22
CA TYR A 344 5.52 8.74 -15.87
C TYR A 344 4.14 9.40 -15.96
N PHE A 345 3.68 10.03 -14.90
CA PHE A 345 2.36 10.67 -14.86
C PHE A 345 2.31 12.05 -15.50
N LYS A 346 3.39 12.61 -16.00
CA LYS A 346 3.35 13.81 -16.85
C LYS A 346 2.72 13.53 -18.21
N ASN A 347 2.82 12.32 -18.71
CA ASN A 347 2.08 11.90 -19.89
C ASN A 347 0.64 11.58 -19.51
N ARG A 348 -0.33 12.35 -20.04
CA ARG A 348 -1.77 12.19 -19.76
C ARG A 348 -2.35 10.88 -20.29
N ASP A 349 -1.77 10.29 -21.32
CA ASP A 349 -2.17 8.98 -21.83
C ASP A 349 -2.05 7.89 -20.76
N ASN A 350 -1.20 8.11 -19.76
CA ASN A 350 -1.02 7.21 -18.61
C ASN A 350 -2.07 7.41 -17.52
N TRP A 351 -3.10 8.22 -17.73
CA TRP A 351 -4.15 8.45 -16.73
C TRP A 351 -5.40 7.60 -16.95
N THR A 352 -5.50 6.93 -18.10
CA THR A 352 -6.65 6.10 -18.51
C THR A 352 -6.50 4.64 -18.08
#